data_a3555e7c95c7495728d182181bdb7ae3
#
_entry.id   a3555e7c95c7495728d182181bdb7ae3
#
_cell.length_a   1.000
_cell.length_b   1.000
_cell.length_c   1.000
_cell.angle_alpha   90.00
_cell.angle_beta   90.00
_cell.angle_gamma   90.00
#
_symmetry.space_group_name_H-M   'P 1'
#
loop_
_entity.id
_entity.type
_entity.pdbx_description
1 polymer ?
#
loop_
_entity_poly.entity_id
_entity_poly.type
_entity_poly.pdbx_seq_one_letter_code
_entity_poly.pdbx_strand_id
1 'polypeptide(L)'
;VGAVVITFGPAFDATFLNWDDDHNIYENPHIRKLDGPSIKWMFTDLGGDIRYKPLGYLSWALLYAGFGLNPQAYHTANIVLHGLNACLLYLVLRQFRRILPAEFVADQEPESPFLPAVVAAAFWALHPLRVEPVAWACVLPYHLSITFLLLSLHRYFAVDTQKPFLRQPAYWQALAAFFLSLLSFPISIGCIALFLGLAIWPLRQIDISNWTN
;
A
#
# COMPACT_ATOMS: atom_id res chain seq x y z
N VAL A 1 12.39 9.93 0.69
CA VAL A 1 11.55 10.61 -0.34
C VAL A 1 12.43 11.26 -1.40
N GLY A 2 13.43 12.09 -1.02
CA GLY A 2 14.27 12.80 -2.01
C GLY A 2 14.92 11.87 -3.05
N ALA A 3 15.48 10.73 -2.64
CA ALA A 3 16.08 9.76 -3.56
C ALA A 3 15.05 9.19 -4.56
N VAL A 4 13.80 8.95 -4.12
CA VAL A 4 12.70 8.51 -5.00
C VAL A 4 12.41 9.58 -6.06
N VAL A 5 12.27 10.84 -5.64
CA VAL A 5 12.02 11.96 -6.56
C VAL A 5 13.15 12.12 -7.59
N ILE A 6 14.41 11.98 -7.17
CA ILE A 6 15.55 12.05 -8.09
C ILE A 6 15.54 10.87 -9.07
N THR A 7 15.31 9.64 -8.57
CA THR A 7 15.35 8.43 -9.40
C THR A 7 14.23 8.38 -10.43
N PHE A 8 13.02 8.76 -10.02
CA PHE A 8 11.82 8.72 -10.89
C PHE A 8 11.46 10.08 -11.49
N GLY A 9 12.30 11.10 -11.30
CA GLY A 9 12.13 12.43 -11.86
C GLY A 9 11.78 12.48 -13.35
N PRO A 10 12.43 11.68 -14.22
CA PRO A 10 12.07 11.63 -15.64
C PRO A 10 10.60 11.28 -15.94
N ALA A 11 9.92 10.57 -15.02
CA ALA A 11 8.50 10.25 -15.19
C ALA A 11 7.56 11.45 -14.98
N PHE A 12 8.02 12.58 -14.41
CA PHE A 12 7.20 13.80 -14.31
C PHE A 12 6.79 14.35 -15.68
N ASP A 13 7.63 14.19 -16.69
CA ASP A 13 7.37 14.68 -18.04
C ASP A 13 6.77 13.62 -18.97
N ALA A 14 6.43 12.44 -18.42
CA ALA A 14 5.81 11.38 -19.19
C ALA A 14 4.36 11.72 -19.58
N THR A 15 3.93 11.18 -20.71
CA THR A 15 2.55 11.29 -21.19
C THR A 15 1.78 10.02 -20.83
N PHE A 16 0.46 10.05 -20.97
CA PHE A 16 -0.35 8.84 -20.90
C PHE A 16 0.04 7.84 -21.98
N LEU A 17 0.03 6.56 -21.63
CA LEU A 17 0.29 5.47 -22.55
C LEU A 17 -1.02 4.95 -23.13
N ASN A 18 -1.00 4.62 -24.43
CA ASN A 18 -2.11 3.94 -25.08
C ASN A 18 -2.06 2.43 -24.78
N TRP A 19 -2.26 2.09 -23.51
CA TRP A 19 -2.31 0.73 -22.99
C TRP A 19 -3.47 0.65 -22.01
N ASP A 20 -3.26 0.79 -20.71
CA ASP A 20 -4.36 0.80 -19.74
C ASP A 20 -4.75 2.24 -19.30
N ASP A 21 -3.95 3.26 -19.60
CA ASP A 21 -4.26 4.65 -19.24
C ASP A 21 -5.45 5.19 -20.06
N ASP A 22 -5.64 4.72 -21.30
CA ASP A 22 -6.80 5.04 -22.13
C ASP A 22 -8.09 4.59 -21.45
N HIS A 23 -8.21 3.32 -21.21
CA HIS A 23 -9.41 2.71 -20.65
C HIS A 23 -9.67 3.15 -19.19
N ASN A 24 -8.63 3.27 -18.38
CA ASN A 24 -8.78 3.60 -16.96
C ASN A 24 -8.92 5.10 -16.69
N ILE A 25 -8.26 5.96 -17.48
CA ILE A 25 -8.12 7.39 -17.17
C ILE A 25 -8.78 8.25 -18.27
N TYR A 26 -8.13 8.38 -19.44
CA TYR A 26 -8.51 9.46 -20.33
C TYR A 26 -9.72 9.17 -21.24
N GLU A 27 -10.16 7.94 -21.39
CA GLU A 27 -11.43 7.58 -22.04
C GLU A 27 -12.54 7.23 -21.04
N ASN A 28 -12.23 7.06 -19.75
CA ASN A 28 -13.22 6.69 -18.75
C ASN A 28 -14.16 7.86 -18.39
N PRO A 29 -15.45 7.81 -18.72
CA PRO A 29 -16.38 8.90 -18.43
C PRO A 29 -16.74 9.00 -16.95
N HIS A 30 -16.61 7.92 -16.18
CA HIS A 30 -17.05 7.83 -14.80
C HIS A 30 -16.12 8.52 -13.81
N ILE A 31 -14.86 8.76 -14.19
CA ILE A 31 -13.93 9.55 -13.34
C ILE A 31 -14.00 11.07 -13.63
N ARG A 32 -14.82 11.49 -14.61
CA ARG A 32 -14.92 12.89 -15.02
C ARG A 32 -15.75 13.74 -14.06
N LYS A 33 -16.52 13.13 -13.18
CA LYS A 33 -17.42 13.78 -12.24
C LYS A 33 -17.38 13.09 -10.89
N LEU A 34 -17.60 13.89 -9.83
CA LEU A 34 -17.77 13.43 -8.45
C LEU A 34 -19.23 13.56 -8.04
N ASP A 35 -20.17 13.26 -8.94
CA ASP A 35 -21.59 13.24 -8.67
C ASP A 35 -22.07 11.88 -8.12
N GLY A 36 -23.32 11.86 -7.59
CA GLY A 36 -23.90 10.66 -7.00
C GLY A 36 -23.92 9.45 -7.95
N PRO A 37 -24.31 9.59 -9.22
CA PRO A 37 -24.26 8.50 -10.20
C PRO A 37 -22.85 7.95 -10.43
N SER A 38 -21.85 8.81 -10.59
CA SER A 38 -20.46 8.39 -10.79
C SER A 38 -19.89 7.67 -9.57
N ILE A 39 -20.12 8.21 -8.37
CA ILE A 39 -19.70 7.56 -7.11
C ILE A 39 -20.42 6.22 -6.95
N LYS A 40 -21.72 6.15 -7.21
CA LYS A 40 -22.46 4.89 -7.17
C LYS A 40 -21.83 3.87 -8.11
N TRP A 41 -21.54 4.25 -9.35
CA TRP A 41 -20.90 3.37 -10.32
C TRP A 41 -19.56 2.82 -9.78
N MET A 42 -18.68 3.67 -9.26
CA MET A 42 -17.37 3.26 -8.71
C MET A 42 -17.50 2.14 -7.67
N PHE A 43 -18.56 2.14 -6.85
CA PHE A 43 -18.75 1.19 -5.76
C PHE A 43 -19.69 0.02 -6.08
N THR A 44 -20.45 0.08 -7.16
CA THR A 44 -21.46 -0.95 -7.49
C THR A 44 -21.24 -1.66 -8.82
N ASP A 45 -20.40 -1.11 -9.70
CA ASP A 45 -20.10 -1.76 -10.96
C ASP A 45 -19.10 -2.90 -10.75
N LEU A 46 -19.57 -4.12 -10.96
CA LEU A 46 -18.79 -5.36 -10.89
C LEU A 46 -18.50 -5.95 -12.27
N GLY A 47 -19.01 -5.34 -13.32
CA GLY A 47 -19.00 -5.93 -14.67
C GLY A 47 -18.16 -5.18 -15.71
N GLY A 48 -17.82 -3.92 -15.46
CA GLY A 48 -17.16 -3.06 -16.46
C GLY A 48 -15.65 -3.24 -16.54
N ASP A 49 -15.04 -3.75 -15.52
CA ASP A 49 -13.58 -3.94 -15.48
C ASP A 49 -13.23 -5.29 -14.84
N ILE A 50 -12.09 -5.84 -15.21
CA ILE A 50 -11.59 -7.13 -14.72
C ILE A 50 -11.37 -7.11 -13.18
N ARG A 51 -11.28 -5.92 -12.58
CA ARG A 51 -10.87 -5.76 -11.18
C ARG A 51 -11.70 -4.71 -10.46
N TYR A 52 -12.30 -5.10 -9.35
CA TYR A 52 -13.01 -4.18 -8.46
C TYR A 52 -12.02 -3.30 -7.68
N LYS A 53 -12.02 -1.98 -7.95
CA LYS A 53 -11.07 -1.00 -7.39
C LYS A 53 -11.72 0.37 -7.12
N PRO A 54 -12.78 0.44 -6.30
CA PRO A 54 -13.57 1.67 -6.15
C PRO A 54 -12.76 2.86 -5.64
N LEU A 55 -11.82 2.67 -4.72
CA LEU A 55 -10.93 3.75 -4.26
C LEU A 55 -9.89 4.15 -5.32
N GLY A 56 -9.53 3.22 -6.21
CA GLY A 56 -8.73 3.54 -7.39
C GLY A 56 -9.45 4.51 -8.32
N TYR A 57 -10.70 4.22 -8.69
CA TYR A 57 -11.51 5.14 -9.49
C TYR A 57 -11.73 6.48 -8.80
N LEU A 58 -12.03 6.46 -7.49
CA LEU A 58 -12.20 7.69 -6.72
C LEU A 58 -10.92 8.54 -6.73
N SER A 59 -9.74 7.93 -6.61
CA SER A 59 -8.47 8.65 -6.63
C SER A 59 -8.20 9.32 -7.97
N TRP A 60 -8.50 8.64 -9.10
CA TRP A 60 -8.40 9.25 -10.42
C TRP A 60 -9.43 10.35 -10.63
N ALA A 61 -10.66 10.18 -10.13
CA ALA A 61 -11.69 11.22 -10.19
C ALA A 61 -11.29 12.48 -9.39
N LEU A 62 -10.64 12.32 -8.24
CA LEU A 62 -10.09 13.43 -7.47
C LEU A 62 -8.96 14.16 -8.20
N LEU A 63 -8.05 13.39 -8.85
CA LEU A 63 -7.01 13.99 -9.70
C LEU A 63 -7.62 14.71 -10.88
N TYR A 64 -8.62 14.12 -11.53
CA TYR A 64 -9.32 14.77 -12.63
C TYR A 64 -10.02 16.06 -12.20
N ALA A 65 -10.68 16.07 -11.05
CA ALA A 65 -11.35 17.27 -10.53
C ALA A 65 -10.38 18.42 -10.22
N GLY A 66 -9.15 18.10 -9.78
CA GLY A 66 -8.13 19.11 -9.49
C GLY A 66 -7.29 19.54 -10.68
N PHE A 67 -7.01 18.64 -11.61
CA PHE A 67 -5.97 18.83 -12.65
C PHE A 67 -6.43 18.44 -14.07
N GLY A 68 -7.66 17.99 -14.24
CA GLY A 68 -8.13 17.48 -15.53
C GLY A 68 -7.33 16.26 -15.99
N LEU A 69 -7.08 16.20 -17.30
CA LEU A 69 -6.24 15.18 -17.93
C LEU A 69 -4.77 15.65 -18.08
N ASN A 70 -4.22 16.31 -17.07
CA ASN A 70 -2.81 16.65 -17.07
C ASN A 70 -1.98 15.41 -16.63
N PRO A 71 -1.21 14.72 -17.51
CA PRO A 71 -0.48 13.51 -17.15
C PRO A 71 0.50 13.72 -15.99
N GLN A 72 1.12 14.89 -15.91
CA GLN A 72 2.08 15.22 -14.85
C GLN A 72 1.47 15.08 -13.46
N ALA A 73 0.18 15.39 -13.28
CA ALA A 73 -0.49 15.25 -11.98
C ALA A 73 -0.60 13.78 -11.56
N TYR A 74 -0.89 12.88 -12.49
CA TYR A 74 -1.02 11.44 -12.24
C TYR A 74 0.33 10.80 -11.94
N HIS A 75 1.37 11.13 -12.72
CA HIS A 75 2.73 10.66 -12.45
C HIS A 75 3.27 11.21 -11.14
N THR A 76 3.01 12.50 -10.84
CA THR A 76 3.38 13.11 -9.56
C THR A 76 2.73 12.38 -8.39
N ALA A 77 1.44 12.06 -8.48
CA ALA A 77 0.73 11.32 -7.43
C ALA A 77 1.36 9.94 -7.17
N ASN A 78 1.73 9.22 -8.22
CA ASN A 78 2.42 7.93 -8.09
C ASN A 78 3.78 8.08 -7.39
N ILE A 79 4.62 9.02 -7.83
CA ILE A 79 5.95 9.25 -7.25
C ILE A 79 5.85 9.65 -5.78
N VAL A 80 4.92 10.55 -5.44
CA VAL A 80 4.69 10.99 -4.06
C VAL A 80 4.22 9.83 -3.19
N LEU A 81 3.21 9.07 -3.64
CA LEU A 81 2.71 7.91 -2.90
C LEU A 81 3.78 6.83 -2.75
N HIS A 82 4.59 6.58 -3.78
CA HIS A 82 5.70 5.64 -3.68
C HIS A 82 6.72 6.07 -2.62
N GLY A 83 7.07 7.36 -2.58
CA GLY A 83 7.94 7.91 -1.55
C GLY A 83 7.36 7.82 -0.14
N LEU A 84 6.05 8.08 0.02
CA LEU A 84 5.34 7.88 1.28
C LEU A 84 5.31 6.40 1.70
N ASN A 85 5.10 5.49 0.75
CA ASN A 85 5.13 4.05 0.98
C ASN A 85 6.51 3.58 1.45
N ALA A 86 7.60 4.14 0.91
CA ALA A 86 8.94 3.86 1.40
C ALA A 86 9.14 4.30 2.86
N CYS A 87 8.59 5.46 3.26
CA CYS A 87 8.60 5.90 4.66
C CYS A 87 7.76 4.99 5.56
N LEU A 88 6.57 4.60 5.11
CA LEU A 88 5.71 3.66 5.85
C LEU A 88 6.37 2.30 6.00
N LEU A 89 6.99 1.78 4.95
CA LEU A 89 7.74 0.53 5.00
C LEU A 89 8.87 0.60 6.03
N TYR A 90 9.63 1.69 6.06
CA TYR A 90 10.64 1.92 7.10
C TYR A 90 10.05 1.84 8.50
N LEU A 91 8.90 2.49 8.75
CA LEU A 91 8.24 2.46 10.05
C LEU A 91 7.76 1.05 10.43
N VAL A 92 7.19 0.32 9.47
CA VAL A 92 6.76 -1.08 9.64
C VAL A 92 7.95 -1.98 9.98
N LEU A 93 9.07 -1.86 9.26
CA LEU A 93 10.27 -2.66 9.51
C LEU A 93 10.89 -2.35 10.87
N ARG A 94 10.92 -1.08 11.28
CA ARG A 94 11.35 -0.70 12.64
C ARG A 94 10.49 -1.34 13.71
N GLN A 95 9.19 -1.34 13.52
CA GLN A 95 8.25 -1.90 14.48
C GLN A 95 8.33 -3.44 14.50
N PHE A 96 8.47 -4.06 13.32
CA PHE A 96 8.69 -5.50 13.20
C PHE A 96 9.91 -5.97 13.98
N ARG A 97 11.04 -5.27 13.86
CA ARG A 97 12.25 -5.59 14.63
C ARG A 97 12.00 -5.64 16.15
N ARG A 98 11.13 -4.77 16.68
CA ARG A 98 10.83 -4.69 18.12
C ARG A 98 10.04 -5.88 18.66
N ILE A 99 9.32 -6.57 17.79
CA ILE A 99 8.50 -7.74 18.13
C ILE A 99 9.20 -9.06 17.87
N LEU A 100 10.39 -9.02 17.25
CA LEU A 100 11.21 -10.21 17.05
C LEU A 100 11.71 -10.73 18.42
N PRO A 101 11.76 -12.06 18.62
CA PRO A 101 12.38 -12.67 19.79
C PRO A 101 13.84 -12.23 19.95
N ALA A 102 14.31 -12.08 21.18
CA ALA A 102 15.65 -11.59 21.50
C ALA A 102 16.76 -12.43 20.85
N GLU A 103 16.56 -13.72 20.70
CA GLU A 103 17.49 -14.66 20.04
C GLU A 103 17.81 -14.30 18.58
N PHE A 104 16.89 -13.56 17.88
CA PHE A 104 17.12 -13.08 16.51
C PHE A 104 17.75 -11.68 16.46
N VAL A 105 17.86 -10.99 17.58
CA VAL A 105 18.28 -9.59 17.64
C VAL A 105 19.58 -9.42 18.47
N ALA A 106 19.80 -10.27 19.49
CA ALA A 106 20.84 -10.08 20.51
C ALA A 106 22.28 -10.08 19.96
N ASP A 107 22.59 -10.92 18.97
CA ASP A 107 23.94 -10.99 18.38
C ASP A 107 24.19 -9.94 17.28
N GLN A 108 23.22 -9.11 16.99
CA GLN A 108 23.25 -8.13 15.92
C GLN A 108 22.79 -6.77 16.41
N GLU A 109 23.39 -6.27 17.49
CA GLU A 109 23.26 -4.86 17.84
C GLU A 109 24.12 -4.05 16.85
N PRO A 110 23.52 -3.57 15.71
CA PRO A 110 24.26 -2.69 14.83
C PRO A 110 24.53 -1.38 15.57
N GLU A 111 25.64 -0.74 15.28
CA GLU A 111 25.97 0.61 15.77
C GLU A 111 24.81 1.60 15.61
N SER A 112 23.92 1.34 14.63
CA SER A 112 22.65 2.06 14.43
C SER A 112 21.47 1.08 14.30
N PRO A 113 20.53 1.05 15.27
CA PRO A 113 19.36 0.17 15.23
C PRO A 113 18.38 0.50 14.07
N PHE A 114 18.59 1.63 13.39
CA PHE A 114 17.75 2.10 12.32
C PHE A 114 18.27 1.70 10.93
N LEU A 115 19.56 1.47 10.80
CA LEU A 115 20.23 1.27 9.51
C LEU A 115 19.64 0.09 8.70
N PRO A 116 19.40 -1.10 9.25
CA PRO A 116 18.81 -2.20 8.46
C PRO A 116 17.45 -1.85 7.85
N ALA A 117 16.59 -1.18 8.62
CA ALA A 117 15.28 -0.76 8.14
C ALA A 117 15.36 0.31 7.05
N VAL A 118 16.31 1.25 7.18
CA VAL A 118 16.58 2.28 6.15
C VAL A 118 17.08 1.63 4.86
N VAL A 119 18.07 0.72 4.97
CA VAL A 119 18.64 0.02 3.79
C VAL A 119 17.57 -0.80 3.10
N ALA A 120 16.78 -1.57 3.84
CA ALA A 120 15.72 -2.41 3.25
C ALA A 120 14.62 -1.57 2.58
N ALA A 121 14.19 -0.48 3.22
CA ALA A 121 13.20 0.42 2.63
C ALA A 121 13.75 1.17 1.40
N ALA A 122 15.00 1.59 1.43
CA ALA A 122 15.67 2.23 0.29
C ALA A 122 15.86 1.24 -0.87
N PHE A 123 16.29 0.02 -0.59
CA PHE A 123 16.42 -1.05 -1.58
C PHE A 123 15.07 -1.34 -2.27
N TRP A 124 13.99 -1.47 -1.48
CA TRP A 124 12.66 -1.65 -2.03
C TRP A 124 12.22 -0.47 -2.89
N ALA A 125 12.44 0.76 -2.42
CA ALA A 125 11.96 1.96 -3.09
C ALA A 125 12.70 2.29 -4.39
N LEU A 126 14.01 1.97 -4.46
CA LEU A 126 14.88 2.31 -5.58
C LEU A 126 15.18 1.11 -6.49
N HIS A 127 14.55 -0.03 -6.21
CA HIS A 127 14.79 -1.24 -7.00
C HIS A 127 14.32 -1.04 -8.45
N PRO A 128 15.09 -1.48 -9.47
CA PRO A 128 14.72 -1.31 -10.89
C PRO A 128 13.33 -1.84 -11.26
N LEU A 129 12.85 -2.89 -10.60
CA LEU A 129 11.48 -3.41 -10.79
C LEU A 129 10.38 -2.44 -10.30
N ARG A 130 10.73 -1.28 -9.73
CA ARG A 130 9.76 -0.23 -9.37
C ARG A 130 9.51 0.78 -10.49
N VAL A 131 10.24 0.70 -11.60
CA VAL A 131 10.06 1.64 -12.71
C VAL A 131 8.63 1.56 -13.25
N GLU A 132 8.14 0.39 -13.60
CA GLU A 132 6.79 0.20 -14.09
C GLU A 132 5.73 0.64 -13.07
N PRO A 133 5.70 0.14 -11.81
CA PRO A 133 4.70 0.58 -10.85
C PRO A 133 4.73 2.07 -10.50
N VAL A 134 5.83 2.79 -10.74
CA VAL A 134 5.93 4.21 -10.39
C VAL A 134 5.70 5.11 -11.60
N ALA A 135 6.25 4.75 -12.75
CA ALA A 135 6.22 5.60 -13.94
C ALA A 135 4.90 5.50 -14.73
N TRP A 136 4.11 4.45 -14.57
CA TRP A 136 2.87 4.26 -15.30
C TRP A 136 1.67 4.92 -14.60
N ALA A 137 0.91 5.79 -15.30
CA ALA A 137 -0.12 6.62 -14.68
C ALA A 137 -1.27 5.83 -14.06
N CYS A 138 -1.70 4.72 -14.70
CA CYS A 138 -2.83 3.90 -14.22
C CYS A 138 -2.52 3.01 -13.01
N VAL A 139 -1.31 3.02 -12.45
CA VAL A 139 -0.95 2.19 -11.30
C VAL A 139 -1.21 2.84 -9.95
N LEU A 140 -1.78 4.04 -9.90
CA LEU A 140 -2.14 4.72 -8.65
C LEU A 140 -2.92 3.84 -7.64
N PRO A 141 -3.89 3.00 -8.06
CA PRO A 141 -4.59 2.09 -7.16
C PRO A 141 -3.67 1.09 -6.44
N TYR A 142 -2.58 0.65 -7.07
CA TYR A 142 -1.58 -0.22 -6.44
C TYR A 142 -0.85 0.51 -5.32
N HIS A 143 -0.46 1.77 -5.54
CA HIS A 143 0.18 2.57 -4.51
C HIS A 143 -0.73 2.81 -3.32
N LEU A 144 -2.01 3.10 -3.56
CA LEU A 144 -3.01 3.23 -2.49
C LEU A 144 -3.19 1.92 -1.72
N SER A 145 -3.29 0.79 -2.44
CA SER A 145 -3.39 -0.52 -1.81
C SER A 145 -2.19 -0.80 -0.90
N ILE A 146 -0.97 -0.54 -1.36
CA ILE A 146 0.25 -0.68 -0.56
C ILE A 146 0.24 0.29 0.63
N THR A 147 -0.18 1.54 0.44
CA THR A 147 -0.29 2.53 1.53
C THR A 147 -1.15 1.99 2.66
N PHE A 148 -2.36 1.55 2.34
CA PHE A 148 -3.29 1.04 3.34
C PHE A 148 -2.85 -0.30 3.92
N LEU A 149 -2.18 -1.17 3.15
CA LEU A 149 -1.60 -2.41 3.65
C LEU A 149 -0.49 -2.12 4.68
N LEU A 150 0.41 -1.20 4.38
CA LEU A 150 1.49 -0.82 5.31
C LEU A 150 0.95 -0.15 6.58
N LEU A 151 -0.10 0.67 6.46
CA LEU A 151 -0.82 1.22 7.61
C LEU A 151 -1.49 0.10 8.43
N SER A 152 -2.09 -0.89 7.77
CA SER A 152 -2.67 -2.05 8.43
C SER A 152 -1.61 -2.82 9.23
N LEU A 153 -0.47 -3.15 8.63
CA LEU A 153 0.65 -3.82 9.31
C LEU A 153 1.17 -2.99 10.48
N HIS A 154 1.34 -1.68 10.28
CA HIS A 154 1.78 -0.78 11.33
C HIS A 154 0.84 -0.78 12.55
N ARG A 155 -0.48 -0.79 12.31
CA ARG A 155 -1.48 -0.86 13.37
C ARG A 155 -1.60 -2.26 13.97
N TYR A 156 -1.45 -3.31 13.18
CA TYR A 156 -1.45 -4.69 13.63
C TYR A 156 -0.30 -4.96 14.62
N PHE A 157 0.90 -4.48 14.34
CA PHE A 157 2.05 -4.60 15.27
C PHE A 157 1.90 -3.78 16.56
N ALA A 158 0.94 -2.87 16.62
CA ALA A 158 0.62 -2.11 17.83
C ALA A 158 -0.43 -2.80 18.71
N VAL A 159 -0.97 -3.96 18.28
CA VAL A 159 -1.93 -4.75 19.06
C VAL A 159 -1.20 -5.46 20.18
N ASP A 160 -1.66 -5.27 21.42
CA ASP A 160 -1.15 -5.96 22.60
C ASP A 160 -1.72 -7.38 22.65
N THR A 161 -0.85 -8.37 22.50
CA THR A 161 -1.25 -9.79 22.47
C THR A 161 -1.75 -10.31 23.82
N GLN A 162 -1.51 -9.60 24.91
CA GLN A 162 -1.96 -9.96 26.26
C GLN A 162 -3.38 -9.46 26.57
N LYS A 163 -3.97 -8.67 25.71
CA LYS A 163 -5.30 -8.08 25.88
C LYS A 163 -6.30 -8.60 24.84
N PRO A 164 -7.61 -8.63 25.17
CA PRO A 164 -8.62 -8.99 24.18
C PRO A 164 -8.56 -8.10 22.93
N PHE A 165 -8.40 -8.69 21.74
CA PHE A 165 -8.24 -7.96 20.46
C PHE A 165 -9.38 -7.00 20.18
N LEU A 166 -10.64 -7.46 20.38
CA LEU A 166 -11.84 -6.68 20.07
C LEU A 166 -11.99 -5.41 20.91
N ARG A 167 -11.25 -5.28 22.02
CA ARG A 167 -11.26 -4.09 22.88
C ARG A 167 -10.18 -3.07 22.51
N GLN A 168 -9.35 -3.38 21.52
CA GLN A 168 -8.21 -2.54 21.17
C GLN A 168 -8.47 -1.73 19.90
N PRO A 169 -8.39 -0.39 19.94
CA PRO A 169 -8.53 0.45 18.74
C PRO A 169 -7.55 0.09 17.62
N ALA A 170 -6.31 -0.32 17.98
CA ALA A 170 -5.30 -0.71 17.01
C ALA A 170 -5.74 -1.88 16.12
N TYR A 171 -6.45 -2.86 16.67
CA TYR A 171 -7.01 -3.98 15.93
C TYR A 171 -8.02 -3.52 14.87
N TRP A 172 -8.98 -2.68 15.25
CA TRP A 172 -9.99 -2.17 14.33
C TRP A 172 -9.40 -1.24 13.27
N GLN A 173 -8.39 -0.46 13.63
CA GLN A 173 -7.66 0.38 12.69
C GLN A 173 -6.88 -0.46 11.67
N ALA A 174 -6.25 -1.55 12.11
CA ALA A 174 -5.59 -2.49 11.22
C ALA A 174 -6.58 -3.12 10.23
N LEU A 175 -7.72 -3.59 10.74
CA LEU A 175 -8.77 -4.21 9.94
C LEU A 175 -9.36 -3.21 8.92
N ALA A 176 -9.69 -1.99 9.36
CA ALA A 176 -10.20 -0.95 8.48
C ALA A 176 -9.19 -0.58 7.38
N ALA A 177 -7.92 -0.42 7.74
CA ALA A 177 -6.87 -0.14 6.77
C ALA A 177 -6.69 -1.30 5.77
N PHE A 178 -6.76 -2.55 6.21
CA PHE A 178 -6.71 -3.70 5.31
C PHE A 178 -7.90 -3.72 4.34
N PHE A 179 -9.09 -3.42 4.84
CA PHE A 179 -10.28 -3.30 3.98
C PHE A 179 -10.14 -2.17 2.94
N LEU A 180 -9.61 -1.01 3.33
CA LEU A 180 -9.31 0.08 2.38
C LEU A 180 -8.25 -0.33 1.34
N SER A 181 -7.28 -1.15 1.73
CA SER A 181 -6.30 -1.73 0.80
C SER A 181 -6.99 -2.59 -0.27
N LEU A 182 -7.91 -3.46 0.13
CA LEU A 182 -8.69 -4.29 -0.81
C LEU A 182 -9.58 -3.45 -1.74
N LEU A 183 -10.21 -2.39 -1.23
CA LEU A 183 -11.02 -1.48 -2.03
C LEU A 183 -10.18 -0.61 -2.99
N SER A 184 -8.90 -0.41 -2.69
CA SER A 184 -7.98 0.30 -3.58
C SER A 184 -7.54 -0.59 -4.74
N PHE A 185 -7.11 -1.82 -4.43
CA PHE A 185 -6.77 -2.83 -5.41
C PHE A 185 -6.74 -4.23 -4.77
N PRO A 186 -7.41 -5.24 -5.35
CA PRO A 186 -7.64 -6.53 -4.69
C PRO A 186 -6.38 -7.41 -4.54
N ILE A 187 -5.22 -7.02 -5.07
CA ILE A 187 -3.97 -7.79 -4.99
C ILE A 187 -3.55 -8.07 -3.54
N SER A 188 -3.90 -7.17 -2.61
CA SER A 188 -3.58 -7.32 -1.19
C SER A 188 -4.32 -8.48 -0.50
N ILE A 189 -5.27 -9.14 -1.16
CA ILE A 189 -5.95 -10.32 -0.62
C ILE A 189 -4.95 -11.45 -0.28
N GLY A 190 -3.90 -11.59 -1.06
CA GLY A 190 -2.83 -12.56 -0.79
C GLY A 190 -2.08 -12.29 0.54
N CYS A 191 -2.14 -11.05 1.04
CA CYS A 191 -1.51 -10.69 2.31
C CYS A 191 -2.25 -11.24 3.55
N ILE A 192 -3.43 -11.86 3.39
CA ILE A 192 -4.05 -12.65 4.47
C ILE A 192 -3.08 -13.73 4.94
N ALA A 193 -2.39 -14.40 4.03
CA ALA A 193 -1.36 -15.39 4.38
C ALA A 193 -0.20 -14.76 5.18
N LEU A 194 0.19 -13.53 4.87
CA LEU A 194 1.18 -12.78 5.64
C LEU A 194 0.70 -12.53 7.08
N PHE A 195 -0.53 -12.06 7.27
CA PHE A 195 -1.09 -11.82 8.61
C PHE A 195 -1.19 -13.12 9.41
N LEU A 196 -1.61 -14.22 8.78
CA LEU A 196 -1.63 -15.55 9.43
C LEU A 196 -0.21 -15.99 9.82
N GLY A 197 0.77 -15.84 8.93
CA GLY A 197 2.17 -16.13 9.23
C GLY A 197 2.69 -15.31 10.40
N LEU A 198 2.40 -14.02 10.46
CA LEU A 198 2.79 -13.13 11.56
C LEU A 198 2.08 -13.51 12.88
N ALA A 199 0.83 -13.96 12.82
CA ALA A 199 0.08 -14.42 13.99
C ALA A 199 0.68 -15.72 14.58
N ILE A 200 1.25 -16.60 13.74
CA ILE A 200 1.96 -17.80 14.17
C ILE A 200 3.35 -17.42 14.71
N TRP A 201 4.11 -16.65 13.93
CA TRP A 201 5.45 -16.18 14.29
C TRP A 201 5.71 -14.80 13.67
N PRO A 202 6.26 -13.82 14.41
CA PRO A 202 6.78 -13.89 15.79
C PRO A 202 5.74 -13.62 16.89
N LEU A 203 4.50 -13.24 16.53
CA LEU A 203 3.51 -12.77 17.50
C LEU A 203 2.93 -13.88 18.40
N ARG A 204 3.06 -15.16 17.99
CA ARG A 204 2.59 -16.35 18.76
C ARG A 204 1.14 -16.24 19.24
N GLN A 205 0.27 -15.62 18.43
CA GLN A 205 -1.16 -15.50 18.71
C GLN A 205 -1.92 -16.79 18.40
N ILE A 206 -1.37 -17.63 17.51
CA ILE A 206 -1.88 -18.93 17.11
C ILE A 206 -0.84 -19.98 17.48
N ASP A 207 -1.19 -20.88 18.38
CA ASP A 207 -0.34 -22.03 18.74
C ASP A 207 -0.68 -23.23 17.85
N ILE A 208 0.23 -23.58 16.97
CA ILE A 208 0.10 -24.73 16.07
C ILE A 208 0.71 -26.01 16.62
N SER A 209 1.36 -25.99 17.79
CA SER A 209 2.00 -27.17 18.39
C SER A 209 1.02 -28.30 18.70
N ASN A 210 -0.26 -27.96 18.96
CA ASN A 210 -1.33 -28.92 19.23
C ASN A 210 -1.98 -29.51 17.96
N TRP A 211 -1.61 -29.09 16.77
CA TRP A 211 -2.20 -29.58 15.51
C TRP A 211 -1.45 -30.78 14.91
N THR A 212 -0.28 -31.07 15.46
CA THR A 212 0.60 -32.17 14.99
C THR A 212 0.53 -33.42 15.86
N ASN A 213 -0.38 -33.46 16.86
CA ASN A 213 -0.66 -34.62 17.70
C ASN A 213 -2.09 -35.17 17.34
#